data_b243d39e891d972c65d8fa4560bde559
#
_entry.id   b243d39e891d972c65d8fa4560bde559
#
_cell.length_a   1.000
_cell.length_b   1.000
_cell.length_c   1.000
_cell.angle_alpha   90.00
_cell.angle_beta   90.00
_cell.angle_gamma   90.00
#
_symmetry.space_group_name_H-M   'P 1'
#
loop_
_entity.id
_entity.type
_entity.pdbx_description
1 polymer ?
#
loop_
_entity_poly.entity_id
_entity_poly.type
_entity_poly.pdbx_seq_one_letter_code
_entity_poly.pdbx_strand_id
1 'polypeptide(L)'
;MHPFNPPHILPLIEIVQPPDTSADEIAFAADYWNGRKGHTPILVKKETKGFVANRLAFALFREACKLVADGVVGVKEVDKILEESLGVRWAVKGPLRVIMMAGEKVRMED
;
A
#
# COMPACT_ATOMS: atom_id res chain seq x y z
N MET A 1 5.86 -6.78 -12.75
CA MET A 1 5.85 -7.23 -11.33
C MET A 1 6.78 -6.34 -10.52
N HIS A 2 6.31 -5.90 -9.38
CA HIS A 2 7.04 -4.97 -8.51
C HIS A 2 7.05 -5.50 -7.07
N PRO A 3 8.18 -6.08 -6.60
CA PRO A 3 8.35 -6.45 -5.20
C PRO A 3 8.53 -5.20 -4.34
N PHE A 4 8.00 -5.23 -3.13
CA PHE A 4 8.19 -4.14 -2.18
C PHE A 4 9.46 -4.38 -1.34
N ASN A 5 10.31 -3.37 -1.23
CA ASN A 5 11.61 -3.51 -0.58
C ASN A 5 11.53 -3.39 0.94
N PRO A 6 12.28 -4.20 1.68
CA PRO A 6 13.14 -5.30 1.24
C PRO A 6 12.33 -6.59 0.98
N PRO A 7 12.50 -7.22 -0.21
CA PRO A 7 11.61 -8.31 -0.67
C PRO A 7 11.74 -9.61 0.13
N HIS A 8 12.79 -9.77 0.91
CA HIS A 8 12.97 -10.93 1.81
C HIS A 8 12.25 -10.76 3.16
N ILE A 9 11.74 -9.57 3.46
CA ILE A 9 10.99 -9.26 4.69
C ILE A 9 9.55 -8.89 4.36
N LEU A 10 9.33 -8.05 3.33
CA LEU A 10 8.01 -7.57 2.95
C LEU A 10 7.40 -8.45 1.86
N PRO A 11 6.22 -9.04 2.10
CA PRO A 11 5.65 -10.06 1.22
C PRO A 11 5.01 -9.51 -0.06
N LEU A 12 4.73 -8.22 -0.15
CA LEU A 12 3.97 -7.64 -1.26
C LEU A 12 4.68 -7.78 -2.60
N ILE A 13 3.95 -8.31 -3.58
CA ILE A 13 4.30 -8.27 -5.00
C ILE A 13 3.14 -7.60 -5.75
N GLU A 14 3.34 -6.40 -6.26
CA GLU A 14 2.36 -5.76 -7.12
C GLU A 14 2.49 -6.30 -8.55
N ILE A 15 1.44 -6.97 -9.05
CA ILE A 15 1.35 -7.43 -10.43
C ILE A 15 0.57 -6.39 -11.20
N VAL A 16 1.27 -5.57 -11.96
CA VAL A 16 0.67 -4.46 -12.72
C VAL A 16 0.34 -4.95 -14.13
N GLN A 17 -0.86 -4.64 -14.59
CA GLN A 17 -1.33 -4.97 -15.93
C GLN A 17 -1.18 -3.75 -16.85
N PRO A 18 -0.14 -3.71 -17.71
CA PRO A 18 -0.07 -2.75 -18.80
C PRO A 18 -1.15 -3.04 -19.86
N PRO A 19 -1.50 -2.05 -20.71
CA PRO A 19 -2.56 -2.22 -21.71
C PRO A 19 -2.35 -3.38 -22.68
N ASP A 20 -1.09 -3.68 -22.99
CA ASP A 20 -0.72 -4.70 -24.00
C ASP A 20 -0.44 -6.09 -23.41
N THR A 21 -0.65 -6.27 -22.11
CA THR A 21 -0.40 -7.57 -21.45
C THR A 21 -1.64 -8.46 -21.56
N SER A 22 -1.46 -9.69 -22.00
CA SER A 22 -2.55 -10.66 -22.11
C SER A 22 -3.04 -11.15 -20.74
N ALA A 23 -4.29 -11.62 -20.70
CA ALA A 23 -4.86 -12.23 -19.50
C ALA A 23 -4.07 -13.47 -19.04
N ASP A 24 -3.53 -14.25 -19.97
CA ASP A 24 -2.73 -15.45 -19.68
C ASP A 24 -1.41 -15.11 -19.01
N GLU A 25 -0.73 -14.03 -19.43
CA GLU A 25 0.50 -13.57 -18.78
C GLU A 25 0.25 -13.08 -17.35
N ILE A 26 -0.88 -12.42 -17.13
CA ILE A 26 -1.28 -11.98 -15.78
C ILE A 26 -1.62 -13.19 -14.90
N ALA A 27 -2.37 -14.15 -15.42
CA ALA A 27 -2.71 -15.38 -14.70
C ALA A 27 -1.44 -16.18 -14.35
N PHE A 28 -0.52 -16.35 -15.31
CA PHE A 28 0.76 -17.00 -15.05
C PHE A 28 1.56 -16.32 -13.93
N ALA A 29 1.67 -15.00 -13.96
CA ALA A 29 2.39 -14.24 -12.93
C ALA A 29 1.73 -14.40 -11.56
N ALA A 30 0.40 -14.34 -11.49
CA ALA A 30 -0.35 -14.52 -10.25
C ALA A 30 -0.15 -15.93 -9.67
N ASP A 31 -0.28 -16.97 -10.50
CA ASP A 31 -0.12 -18.37 -10.10
C ASP A 31 1.31 -18.66 -9.64
N TYR A 32 2.30 -18.12 -10.33
CA TYR A 32 3.70 -18.27 -9.96
C TYR A 32 3.97 -17.78 -8.54
N TRP A 33 3.45 -16.62 -8.18
CA TRP A 33 3.67 -16.03 -6.85
C TRP A 33 2.75 -16.63 -5.78
N ASN A 34 1.51 -17.01 -6.11
CA ASN A 34 0.60 -17.70 -5.19
C ASN A 34 1.17 -19.02 -4.67
N GLY A 35 1.94 -19.72 -5.49
CA GLY A 35 2.61 -20.97 -5.11
C GLY A 35 3.84 -20.78 -4.19
N ARG A 36 4.28 -19.55 -3.93
CA ARG A 36 5.51 -19.27 -3.18
C ARG A 36 5.20 -18.76 -1.78
N LYS A 37 5.70 -19.48 -0.77
CA LYS A 37 5.58 -19.06 0.64
C LYS A 37 6.28 -17.72 0.87
N GLY A 38 5.68 -16.87 1.68
CA GLY A 38 6.26 -15.58 2.09
C GLY A 38 6.01 -14.43 1.10
N HIS A 39 5.23 -14.65 0.05
CA HIS A 39 4.84 -13.61 -0.88
C HIS A 39 3.33 -13.46 -0.99
N THR A 40 2.87 -12.24 -1.19
CA THR A 40 1.45 -11.88 -1.36
C THR A 40 1.30 -11.11 -2.67
N PRO A 41 0.95 -11.79 -3.76
CA PRO A 41 0.70 -11.12 -5.05
C PRO A 41 -0.64 -10.39 -5.02
N ILE A 42 -0.63 -9.13 -5.45
CA ILE A 42 -1.82 -8.29 -5.60
C ILE A 42 -1.88 -7.77 -7.02
N LEU A 43 -3.00 -8.03 -7.71
CA LEU A 43 -3.21 -7.50 -9.06
C LEU A 43 -3.59 -6.02 -9.00
N VAL A 44 -2.79 -5.20 -9.67
CA VAL A 44 -3.09 -3.80 -9.96
C VAL A 44 -3.73 -3.74 -11.35
N LYS A 45 -5.03 -3.58 -11.39
CA LYS A 45 -5.85 -3.69 -12.62
C LYS A 45 -5.54 -2.62 -13.68
N LYS A 46 -4.97 -1.49 -13.26
CA LYS A 46 -4.61 -0.38 -14.14
C LYS A 46 -3.29 0.21 -13.71
N GLU A 47 -2.39 0.36 -14.66
CA GLU A 47 -1.12 1.03 -14.41
C GLU A 47 -1.33 2.48 -13.96
N THR A 48 -0.66 2.86 -12.89
CA THR A 48 -0.67 4.22 -12.37
C THR A 48 0.71 4.59 -11.83
N LYS A 49 1.03 5.87 -11.84
CA LYS A 49 2.33 6.36 -11.37
C LYS A 49 2.56 6.00 -9.89
N GLY A 50 3.68 5.34 -9.63
CA GLY A 50 4.06 4.86 -8.28
C GLY A 50 3.31 3.60 -7.85
N PHE A 51 2.54 2.98 -8.71
CA PHE A 51 1.64 1.86 -8.43
C PHE A 51 0.75 2.15 -7.22
N VAL A 52 0.53 1.21 -6.32
CA VAL A 52 -0.35 1.44 -5.17
C VAL A 52 0.43 1.73 -3.90
N ALA A 53 1.35 0.87 -3.51
CA ALA A 53 2.06 1.00 -2.23
C ALA A 53 2.90 2.28 -2.16
N ASN A 54 3.73 2.55 -3.16
CA ASN A 54 4.54 3.76 -3.19
C ASN A 54 3.68 5.03 -3.32
N ARG A 55 2.59 4.98 -4.09
CA ARG A 55 1.67 6.11 -4.21
C ARG A 55 1.06 6.51 -2.87
N LEU A 56 0.64 5.51 -2.07
CA LEU A 56 0.12 5.75 -0.72
C LEU A 56 1.21 6.26 0.23
N ALA A 57 2.42 5.67 0.17
CA ALA A 57 3.54 6.13 0.98
C ALA A 57 3.90 7.59 0.69
N PHE A 58 3.97 7.99 -0.59
CA PHE A 58 4.25 9.38 -0.95
C PHE A 58 3.09 10.36 -0.63
N ALA A 59 1.84 9.89 -0.66
CA ALA A 59 0.72 10.70 -0.20
C ALA A 59 0.83 11.03 1.30
N LEU A 60 1.14 10.02 2.11
CA LEU A 60 1.40 10.19 3.54
C LEU A 60 2.61 11.11 3.79
N PHE A 61 3.70 10.90 3.06
CA PHE A 61 4.91 11.72 3.17
C PHE A 61 4.65 13.19 2.87
N ARG A 62 3.89 13.50 1.80
CA ARG A 62 3.52 14.89 1.48
C ARG A 62 2.75 15.55 2.61
N GLU A 63 1.79 14.85 3.20
CA GLU A 63 1.00 15.40 4.32
C GLU A 63 1.87 15.58 5.57
N ALA A 64 2.73 14.62 5.88
CA ALA A 64 3.69 14.74 6.98
C ALA A 64 4.60 15.97 6.81
N CYS A 65 5.17 16.18 5.63
CA CYS A 65 5.99 17.36 5.32
C CYS A 65 5.20 18.66 5.48
N LYS A 66 3.94 18.68 5.06
CA LYS A 66 3.08 19.87 5.22
C LYS A 66 2.85 20.21 6.69
N LEU A 67 2.54 19.24 7.52
CA LEU A 67 2.33 19.42 8.96
C LEU A 67 3.59 19.99 9.65
N VAL A 68 4.76 19.49 9.25
CA VAL A 68 6.05 20.03 9.76
C VAL A 68 6.29 21.45 9.27
N ALA A 69 6.08 21.72 7.98
CA ALA A 69 6.27 23.06 7.39
C ALA A 69 5.34 24.11 7.98
N ASP A 70 4.11 23.72 8.32
CA ASP A 70 3.12 24.59 8.96
C ASP A 70 3.39 24.77 10.47
N GLY A 71 4.42 24.14 11.02
CA GLY A 71 4.79 24.25 12.43
C GLY A 71 3.84 23.54 13.40
N VAL A 72 2.99 22.63 12.89
CA VAL A 72 2.04 21.87 13.72
C VAL A 72 2.77 20.84 14.60
N VAL A 73 3.82 20.24 14.06
CA VAL A 73 4.57 19.16 14.70
C VAL A 73 6.01 19.15 14.20
N GLY A 74 6.96 18.67 14.99
CA GLY A 74 8.34 18.46 14.55
C GLY A 74 8.53 17.15 13.79
N VAL A 75 9.66 17.00 13.13
CA VAL A 75 9.98 15.82 12.31
C VAL A 75 9.98 14.53 13.15
N LYS A 76 10.62 14.56 14.32
CA LYS A 76 10.68 13.39 15.21
C LYS A 76 9.32 13.02 15.79
N GLU A 77 8.51 14.01 16.08
CA GLU A 77 7.19 13.84 16.65
C GLU A 77 6.22 13.26 15.62
N VAL A 78 6.26 13.66 14.34
CA VAL A 78 5.40 13.07 13.31
C VAL A 78 5.72 11.61 13.09
N ASP A 79 6.98 11.22 13.07
CA ASP A 79 7.40 9.83 12.99
C ASP A 79 6.85 9.03 14.18
N LYS A 80 7.07 9.55 15.40
CA LYS A 80 6.60 8.88 16.62
C LYS A 80 5.07 8.72 16.66
N ILE A 81 4.33 9.75 16.23
CA ILE A 81 2.88 9.69 16.13
C ILE A 81 2.44 8.55 15.21
N LEU A 82 3.06 8.42 14.03
CA LEU A 82 2.71 7.38 13.07
C LEU A 82 3.10 5.98 13.57
N GLU A 83 4.27 5.82 14.15
CA GLU A 83 4.75 4.55 14.70
C GLU A 83 3.84 4.03 15.82
N GLU A 84 3.38 4.90 16.72
CA GLU A 84 2.56 4.53 17.88
C GLU A 84 1.05 4.54 17.62
N SER A 85 0.63 4.79 16.39
CA SER A 85 -0.80 4.88 16.04
C SER A 85 -1.14 4.13 14.76
N LEU A 86 -1.14 4.81 13.62
CA LEU A 86 -1.57 4.27 12.34
C LEU A 86 -0.69 3.09 11.89
N GLY A 87 0.62 3.16 12.12
CA GLY A 87 1.55 2.08 11.73
C GLY A 87 1.22 0.75 12.40
N VAL A 88 0.94 0.78 13.70
CA VAL A 88 0.52 -0.43 14.45
C VAL A 88 -0.81 -0.98 13.94
N ARG A 89 -1.77 -0.11 13.66
CA ARG A 89 -3.07 -0.54 13.12
C ARG A 89 -2.93 -1.19 11.75
N TRP A 90 -2.16 -0.60 10.86
CA TRP A 90 -1.98 -1.10 9.49
C TRP A 90 -1.18 -2.40 9.40
N ALA A 91 -0.37 -2.70 10.41
CA ALA A 91 0.27 -4.00 10.54
C ALA A 91 -0.75 -5.14 10.74
N VAL A 92 -1.94 -4.83 11.26
CA VAL A 92 -3.01 -5.81 11.57
C VAL A 92 -4.17 -5.71 10.59
N LYS A 93 -4.58 -4.50 10.22
CA LYS A 93 -5.72 -4.23 9.31
C LYS A 93 -5.44 -3.06 8.40
N GLY A 94 -5.77 -3.18 7.14
CA GLY A 94 -5.63 -2.11 6.15
C GLY A 94 -6.48 -0.87 6.50
N PRO A 95 -6.10 0.31 5.97
CA PRO A 95 -6.70 1.59 6.34
C PRO A 95 -8.21 1.67 6.10
N LEU A 96 -8.71 1.12 4.99
CA LEU A 96 -10.13 1.12 4.68
C LEU A 96 -10.95 0.31 5.69
N ARG A 97 -10.44 -0.86 6.10
CA ARG A 97 -11.09 -1.67 7.15
C ARG A 97 -11.13 -0.95 8.49
N VAL A 98 -10.06 -0.23 8.85
CA VAL A 98 -10.00 0.54 10.10
C VAL A 98 -11.06 1.63 10.12
N ILE A 99 -11.22 2.38 9.03
CA ILE A 99 -12.24 3.44 8.89
C ILE A 99 -13.64 2.85 8.99
N MET A 100 -13.91 1.75 8.28
CA MET A 100 -15.22 1.08 8.34
C MET A 100 -15.59 0.60 9.74
N MET A 101 -14.61 0.14 10.52
CA MET A 101 -14.83 -0.28 11.92
C MET A 101 -15.15 0.90 12.85
N ALA A 102 -14.71 2.11 12.51
CA ALA A 102 -15.05 3.32 13.25
C ALA A 102 -16.47 3.84 12.97
N GLY A 103 -17.26 3.13 12.16
CA GLY A 103 -18.65 3.47 11.87
C GLY A 103 -18.85 4.47 10.73
N GLU A 104 -17.80 4.89 10.07
CA GLU A 104 -17.92 5.67 8.83
C GLU A 104 -18.33 4.77 7.67
N LYS A 105 -19.48 5.05 7.08
CA LYS A 105 -19.92 4.38 5.85
C LYS A 105 -19.09 4.91 4.68
N VAL A 106 -17.95 4.30 4.43
CA VAL A 106 -17.26 4.48 3.14
C VAL A 106 -18.09 3.73 2.09
N ARG A 107 -18.78 4.45 1.21
CA ARG A 107 -19.35 3.85 0.00
C ARG A 107 -18.19 3.35 -0.84
N MET A 108 -17.95 2.07 -0.80
CA MET A 108 -17.10 1.39 -1.76
C MET A 108 -17.98 1.15 -3.00
N GLU A 109 -17.87 2.04 -3.98
CA GLU A 109 -18.33 1.71 -5.32
C GLU A 109 -17.35 0.69 -5.89
N ASP A 110 -17.90 -0.48 -6.25
CA ASP A 110 -17.17 -1.64 -6.80
C ASP A 110 -16.37 -1.31 -8.07
#